data_d32dfbc7b4ad4410bc456d6c1fc1d196
#
_entry.id   d32dfbc7b4ad4410bc456d6c1fc1d196
#
_cell.length_a   1.000
_cell.length_b   1.000
_cell.length_c   1.000
_cell.angle_alpha   90.00
_cell.angle_beta   90.00
_cell.angle_gamma   90.00
#
_symmetry.space_group_name_H-M   'P 1'
#
loop_
_entity.id
_entity.type
_entity.pdbx_description
1 polymer ?
#
loop_
_entity_poly.entity_id
_entity_poly.type
_entity_poly.pdbx_seq_one_letter_code
_entity_poly.pdbx_strand_id
1 'polypeptide(L)'
;MSRRVLVTGSEGFTGRYVCNEFARAGWEVWGAGVQPKLGDQQYLKIDLLQPETLKPIADSIKPDAVIHLAALAFVAEEDPALFYQVNVIGTRNLLEALCHQNTPPGFTILASSANVYGNSELEILSEKSPTQPANDYAVSKLAM
;
A
#
# COMPACT_ATOMS: atom_id res chain seq x y z
N MET A 1 -9.29 -13.51 20.02
CA MET A 1 -8.44 -12.34 19.71
C MET A 1 -9.07 -11.63 18.51
N SER A 2 -9.11 -10.29 18.49
CA SER A 2 -9.55 -9.53 17.31
C SER A 2 -8.54 -9.73 16.17
N ARG A 3 -9.03 -9.81 14.92
CA ARG A 3 -8.19 -9.85 13.74
C ARG A 3 -7.53 -8.49 13.54
N ARG A 4 -6.30 -8.45 13.09
CA ARG A 4 -5.51 -7.24 12.87
C ARG A 4 -5.37 -6.95 11.38
N VAL A 5 -5.57 -5.68 11.00
CA VAL A 5 -5.29 -5.22 9.65
C VAL A 5 -4.23 -4.12 9.69
N LEU A 6 -3.22 -4.23 8.84
CA LEU A 6 -2.26 -3.15 8.58
C LEU A 6 -2.70 -2.40 7.32
N VAL A 7 -2.90 -1.09 7.43
CA VAL A 7 -3.25 -0.21 6.31
C VAL A 7 -2.10 0.77 6.08
N THR A 8 -1.32 0.58 5.04
CA THR A 8 -0.31 1.57 4.65
C THR A 8 -0.94 2.69 3.83
N GLY A 9 -0.45 3.91 3.98
CA GLY A 9 -1.11 5.08 3.38
C GLY A 9 -2.44 5.43 4.04
N SER A 10 -2.61 5.08 5.32
CA SER A 10 -3.81 5.26 6.11
C SER A 10 -4.27 6.72 6.24
N GLU A 11 -3.35 7.69 6.14
CA GLU A 11 -3.65 9.12 6.20
C GLU A 11 -4.19 9.69 4.87
N GLY A 12 -4.04 8.94 3.78
CA GLY A 12 -4.56 9.32 2.47
C GLY A 12 -6.10 9.29 2.42
N PHE A 13 -6.66 9.84 1.34
CA PHE A 13 -8.11 9.89 1.14
C PHE A 13 -8.75 8.50 1.30
N THR A 14 -8.33 7.52 0.50
CA THR A 14 -8.87 6.15 0.54
C THR A 14 -8.54 5.45 1.87
N GLY A 15 -7.32 5.67 2.41
CA GLY A 15 -6.86 5.02 3.63
C GLY A 15 -7.76 5.28 4.83
N ARG A 16 -8.24 6.51 5.00
CA ARG A 16 -9.15 6.87 6.10
C ARG A 16 -10.48 6.11 6.03
N TYR A 17 -11.04 5.97 4.84
CA TYR A 17 -12.29 5.20 4.66
C TYR A 17 -12.06 3.71 4.92
N VAL A 18 -10.98 3.15 4.41
CA VAL A 18 -10.61 1.75 4.63
C VAL A 18 -10.42 1.46 6.12
N CYS A 19 -9.66 2.30 6.84
CA CYS A 19 -9.48 2.15 8.29
C CYS A 19 -10.82 2.16 9.03
N ASN A 20 -11.72 3.10 8.69
CA ASN A 20 -13.03 3.20 9.31
C ASN A 20 -13.89 1.96 9.06
N GLU A 21 -13.90 1.42 7.83
CA GLU A 21 -14.70 0.23 7.52
C GLU A 21 -14.17 -1.02 8.22
N PHE A 22 -12.84 -1.22 8.30
CA PHE A 22 -12.27 -2.31 9.09
C PHE A 22 -12.57 -2.18 10.59
N ALA A 23 -12.49 -0.97 11.14
CA ALA A 23 -12.84 -0.72 12.54
C ALA A 23 -14.32 -1.03 12.82
N ARG A 24 -15.24 -0.62 11.93
CA ARG A 24 -16.68 -0.94 12.03
C ARG A 24 -16.94 -2.44 11.94
N ALA A 25 -16.12 -3.16 11.18
CA ALA A 25 -16.19 -4.62 11.07
C ALA A 25 -15.53 -5.36 12.25
N GLY A 26 -15.09 -4.63 13.29
CA GLY A 26 -14.52 -5.20 14.52
C GLY A 26 -13.06 -5.67 14.41
N TRP A 27 -12.31 -5.15 13.42
CA TRP A 27 -10.88 -5.39 13.30
C TRP A 27 -10.08 -4.40 14.16
N GLU A 28 -8.96 -4.86 14.67
CA GLU A 28 -7.92 -4.00 15.23
C GLU A 28 -7.12 -3.39 14.07
N VAL A 29 -7.25 -2.06 13.89
CA VAL A 29 -6.67 -1.36 12.72
C VAL A 29 -5.34 -0.72 13.10
N TRP A 30 -4.30 -1.06 12.35
CA TRP A 30 -2.97 -0.44 12.43
C TRP A 30 -2.74 0.39 11.18
N GLY A 31 -2.68 1.71 11.36
CA GLY A 31 -2.34 2.65 10.29
C GLY A 31 -0.83 2.79 10.11
N ALA A 32 -0.36 3.04 8.89
CA ALA A 32 1.05 3.29 8.63
C ALA A 32 1.26 4.31 7.51
N GLY A 33 2.31 5.14 7.67
CA GLY A 33 2.72 6.14 6.68
C GLY A 33 4.06 6.78 7.01
N VAL A 34 4.56 7.63 6.12
CA VAL A 34 5.89 8.27 6.25
C VAL A 34 5.94 9.38 7.30
N GLN A 35 4.83 10.07 7.54
CA GLN A 35 4.78 11.13 8.54
C GLN A 35 4.41 10.57 9.91
N PRO A 36 5.04 11.03 11.01
CA PRO A 36 4.65 10.61 12.34
C PRO A 36 3.27 11.16 12.71
N LYS A 37 2.49 10.36 13.43
CA LYS A 37 1.20 10.79 13.98
C LYS A 37 1.27 10.73 15.50
N LEU A 38 1.38 11.89 16.13
CA LEU A 38 1.52 11.99 17.58
C LEU A 38 0.22 11.58 18.29
N GLY A 39 0.36 10.80 19.36
CA GLY A 39 -0.76 10.40 20.22
C GLY A 39 -1.60 9.23 19.71
N ASP A 40 -1.32 8.67 18.55
CA ASP A 40 -2.01 7.49 18.03
C ASP A 40 -1.13 6.26 18.22
N GLN A 41 -1.51 5.40 19.18
CA GLN A 41 -0.74 4.20 19.54
C GLN A 41 -0.86 3.08 18.49
N GLN A 42 -1.85 3.15 17.60
CA GLN A 42 -2.07 2.19 16.52
C GLN A 42 -1.64 2.75 15.16
N TYR A 43 -0.80 3.78 15.16
CA TYR A 43 -0.19 4.32 13.95
C TYR A 43 1.32 4.16 13.99
N LEU A 44 1.88 3.76 12.86
CA LEU A 44 3.30 3.50 12.69
C LEU A 44 3.90 4.41 11.63
N LYS A 45 5.00 5.06 11.98
CA LYS A 45 5.84 5.69 10.97
C LYS A 45 6.63 4.60 10.25
N ILE A 46 6.43 4.48 8.94
CA ILE A 46 7.19 3.57 8.08
C ILE A 46 7.75 4.31 6.87
N ASP A 47 8.94 3.89 6.45
CA ASP A 47 9.51 4.26 5.17
C ASP A 47 9.76 2.97 4.37
N LEU A 48 9.04 2.82 3.26
CA LEU A 48 9.14 1.63 2.40
C LEU A 48 10.54 1.46 1.76
N LEU A 49 11.32 2.53 1.72
CA LEU A 49 12.68 2.53 1.19
C LEU A 49 13.74 2.16 2.26
N GLN A 50 13.32 1.89 3.50
CA GLN A 50 14.16 1.44 4.60
C GLN A 50 13.73 0.03 5.06
N PRO A 51 14.08 -1.04 4.28
CA PRO A 51 13.56 -2.40 4.51
C PRO A 51 13.90 -2.95 5.89
N GLU A 52 15.01 -2.53 6.49
CA GLU A 52 15.45 -2.95 7.83
C GLU A 52 14.47 -2.53 8.93
N THR A 53 13.65 -1.49 8.69
CA THR A 53 12.64 -1.01 9.64
C THR A 53 11.31 -1.76 9.53
N LEU A 54 11.02 -2.36 8.39
CA LEU A 54 9.72 -2.96 8.09
C LEU A 54 9.51 -4.30 8.81
N LYS A 55 10.54 -5.15 8.85
CA LYS A 55 10.44 -6.46 9.48
C LYS A 55 10.12 -6.37 10.98
N PRO A 56 10.82 -5.57 11.82
CA PRO A 56 10.47 -5.42 13.23
C PRO A 56 9.03 -4.92 13.43
N ILE A 57 8.54 -4.03 12.57
CA ILE A 57 7.18 -3.51 12.60
C ILE A 57 6.18 -4.63 12.29
N ALA A 58 6.40 -5.36 11.21
CA ALA A 58 5.56 -6.49 10.82
C ALA A 58 5.50 -7.55 11.93
N ASP A 59 6.63 -7.90 12.53
CA ASP A 59 6.74 -8.88 13.62
C ASP A 59 6.03 -8.42 14.91
N SER A 60 5.95 -7.10 15.16
CA SER A 60 5.27 -6.54 16.33
C SER A 60 3.75 -6.56 16.18
N ILE A 61 3.23 -6.24 14.98
CA ILE A 61 1.79 -6.20 14.70
C ILE A 61 1.24 -7.59 14.45
N LYS A 62 1.94 -8.41 13.66
CA LYS A 62 1.48 -9.72 13.16
C LYS A 62 0.10 -9.58 12.51
N PRO A 63 -0.03 -8.83 11.41
CA PRO A 63 -1.32 -8.56 10.82
C PRO A 63 -1.91 -9.83 10.19
N ASP A 64 -3.21 -10.04 10.37
CA ASP A 64 -3.98 -11.08 9.67
C ASP A 64 -4.28 -10.69 8.22
N ALA A 65 -4.30 -9.38 7.94
CA ALA A 65 -4.54 -8.81 6.63
C ALA A 65 -3.71 -7.54 6.41
N VAL A 66 -3.35 -7.26 5.15
CA VAL A 66 -2.65 -6.03 4.76
C VAL A 66 -3.36 -5.35 3.60
N ILE A 67 -3.61 -4.05 3.73
CA ILE A 67 -4.13 -3.20 2.66
C ILE A 67 -3.05 -2.17 2.34
N HIS A 68 -2.39 -2.34 1.22
CA HIS A 68 -1.28 -1.48 0.80
C HIS A 68 -1.77 -0.40 -0.15
N LEU A 69 -1.97 0.81 0.41
CA LEU A 69 -2.41 2.01 -0.31
C LEU A 69 -1.30 3.05 -0.44
N ALA A 70 -0.20 2.88 0.32
CA ALA A 70 0.93 3.80 0.23
C ALA A 70 1.54 3.75 -1.17
N ALA A 71 1.63 4.91 -1.81
CA ALA A 71 2.23 5.08 -3.11
C ALA A 71 2.60 6.54 -3.33
N LEU A 72 3.61 6.80 -4.14
CA LEU A 72 3.81 8.09 -4.75
C LEU A 72 2.81 8.20 -5.92
N ALA A 73 1.88 9.18 -5.83
CA ALA A 73 0.79 9.34 -6.79
C ALA A 73 0.75 10.75 -7.44
N PHE A 74 1.66 11.64 -7.05
CA PHE A 74 1.70 13.00 -7.57
C PHE A 74 2.35 12.99 -8.97
N VAL A 75 1.53 13.12 -10.01
CA VAL A 75 1.94 12.96 -11.43
C VAL A 75 2.88 14.07 -11.92
N ALA A 76 2.99 15.19 -11.18
CA ALA A 76 3.95 16.27 -11.47
C ALA A 76 5.28 16.10 -10.70
N GLU A 77 5.63 14.86 -10.28
CA GLU A 77 6.96 14.57 -9.72
C GLU A 77 8.03 14.80 -10.78
N GLU A 78 9.05 15.56 -10.40
CA GLU A 78 10.14 15.93 -11.31
C GLU A 78 11.13 14.78 -11.54
N ASP A 79 11.23 13.85 -10.59
CA ASP A 79 12.08 12.66 -10.70
C ASP A 79 11.24 11.40 -10.94
N PRO A 80 11.12 10.93 -12.19
CA PRO A 80 10.36 9.71 -12.51
C PRO A 80 10.88 8.46 -11.78
N ALA A 81 12.16 8.42 -11.40
CA ALA A 81 12.74 7.26 -10.72
C ALA A 81 12.08 7.03 -9.34
N LEU A 82 11.58 8.07 -8.69
CA LEU A 82 10.89 7.96 -7.40
C LEU A 82 9.61 7.11 -7.49
N PHE A 83 8.88 7.13 -8.61
CA PHE A 83 7.72 6.26 -8.78
C PHE A 83 8.11 4.77 -8.69
N TYR A 84 9.22 4.40 -9.32
CA TYR A 84 9.69 3.01 -9.31
C TYR A 84 10.28 2.64 -7.94
N GLN A 85 11.04 3.54 -7.33
CA GLN A 85 11.60 3.30 -6.00
C GLN A 85 10.48 3.09 -4.97
N VAL A 86 9.53 4.01 -4.87
CA VAL A 86 8.48 3.95 -3.85
C VAL A 86 7.46 2.87 -4.18
N ASN A 87 6.91 2.88 -5.41
CA ASN A 87 5.77 2.03 -5.73
C ASN A 87 6.18 0.58 -6.01
N VAL A 88 7.34 0.34 -6.62
CA VAL A 88 7.78 -1.02 -6.96
C VAL A 88 8.71 -1.58 -5.89
N ILE A 89 9.85 -0.93 -5.66
CA ILE A 89 10.85 -1.42 -4.70
C ILE A 89 10.30 -1.35 -3.26
N GLY A 90 9.64 -0.24 -2.91
CA GLY A 90 9.02 -0.09 -1.59
C GLY A 90 7.95 -1.15 -1.32
N THR A 91 7.09 -1.45 -2.31
CA THR A 91 6.10 -2.55 -2.19
C THR A 91 6.79 -3.90 -2.03
N ARG A 92 7.82 -4.18 -2.83
CA ARG A 92 8.62 -5.40 -2.69
C ARG A 92 9.19 -5.54 -1.28
N ASN A 93 9.81 -4.48 -0.74
CA ASN A 93 10.37 -4.48 0.62
C ASN A 93 9.31 -4.82 1.67
N LEU A 94 8.11 -4.24 1.56
CA LEU A 94 6.99 -4.55 2.44
C LEU A 94 6.60 -6.04 2.35
N LEU A 95 6.44 -6.56 1.14
CA LEU A 95 6.06 -7.96 0.93
C LEU A 95 7.13 -8.92 1.46
N GLU A 96 8.41 -8.63 1.26
CA GLU A 96 9.51 -9.41 1.85
C GLU A 96 9.44 -9.44 3.38
N ALA A 97 9.20 -8.27 4.02
CA ALA A 97 9.06 -8.20 5.47
C ALA A 97 7.87 -9.04 5.99
N LEU A 98 6.75 -9.04 5.26
CA LEU A 98 5.55 -9.82 5.60
C LEU A 98 5.75 -11.33 5.38
N CYS A 99 6.40 -11.72 4.29
CA CYS A 99 6.64 -13.13 3.96
C CYS A 99 7.62 -13.81 4.94
N HIS A 100 8.52 -13.06 5.56
CA HIS A 100 9.49 -13.60 6.53
C HIS A 100 8.93 -13.71 7.95
N GLN A 101 7.65 -13.44 8.18
CA GLN A 101 7.00 -13.66 9.46
C GLN A 101 6.76 -15.17 9.69
N ASN A 102 6.78 -15.58 10.97
CA ASN A 102 6.40 -16.96 11.35
C ASN A 102 4.94 -17.27 10.97
N THR A 103 4.10 -16.25 10.93
CA THR A 103 2.69 -16.35 10.51
C THR A 103 2.42 -15.21 9.53
N PRO A 104 2.61 -15.42 8.23
CA PRO A 104 2.28 -14.41 7.22
C PRO A 104 0.80 -14.04 7.22
N PRO A 105 0.44 -12.82 6.76
CA PRO A 105 -0.97 -12.42 6.65
C PRO A 105 -1.75 -13.37 5.74
N GLY A 106 -3.02 -13.63 6.11
CA GLY A 106 -3.91 -14.50 5.34
C GLY A 106 -4.24 -13.94 3.94
N PHE A 107 -4.21 -12.61 3.79
CA PHE A 107 -4.31 -11.93 2.49
C PHE A 107 -3.63 -10.57 2.51
N THR A 108 -3.18 -10.14 1.32
CA THR A 108 -2.62 -8.80 1.08
C THR A 108 -3.26 -8.22 -0.18
N ILE A 109 -3.80 -7.00 -0.06
CA ILE A 109 -4.32 -6.23 -1.20
C ILE A 109 -3.33 -5.13 -1.53
N LEU A 110 -2.87 -5.09 -2.79
CA LEU A 110 -2.06 -4.02 -3.36
C LEU A 110 -2.96 -3.14 -4.24
N ALA A 111 -3.05 -1.85 -3.89
CA ALA A 111 -3.87 -0.93 -4.67
C ALA A 111 -3.14 -0.53 -5.96
N SER A 112 -3.63 -1.01 -7.10
CA SER A 112 -3.20 -0.56 -8.42
C SER A 112 -3.93 0.75 -8.82
N SER A 113 -4.07 1.04 -10.09
CA SER A 113 -4.72 2.25 -10.61
C SER A 113 -5.38 1.96 -11.96
N ALA A 114 -6.51 2.60 -12.23
CA ALA A 114 -7.11 2.60 -13.57
C ALA A 114 -6.19 3.21 -14.64
N ASN A 115 -5.21 4.02 -14.25
CA ASN A 115 -4.21 4.58 -15.17
C ASN A 115 -3.36 3.51 -15.86
N VAL A 116 -3.34 2.26 -15.36
CA VAL A 116 -2.65 1.15 -16.03
C VAL A 116 -3.26 0.83 -17.43
N TYR A 117 -4.50 1.23 -17.67
CA TYR A 117 -5.15 1.09 -18.96
C TYR A 117 -4.88 2.25 -19.93
N GLY A 118 -4.19 3.30 -19.46
CA GLY A 118 -3.81 4.48 -20.26
C GLY A 118 -5.01 5.24 -20.82
N ASN A 119 -4.85 5.72 -22.04
CA ASN A 119 -5.88 6.48 -22.76
C ASN A 119 -6.79 5.52 -23.57
N SER A 120 -7.39 4.56 -22.89
CA SER A 120 -8.28 3.59 -23.54
C SER A 120 -9.53 4.27 -24.09
N GLU A 121 -9.92 3.91 -25.31
CA GLU A 121 -11.19 4.32 -25.93
C GLU A 121 -12.38 3.43 -25.51
N LEU A 122 -12.14 2.41 -24.70
CA LEU A 122 -13.19 1.53 -24.22
C LEU A 122 -14.10 2.27 -23.24
N GLU A 123 -15.40 2.18 -23.44
CA GLU A 123 -16.41 2.78 -22.55
C GLU A 123 -16.39 2.15 -21.16
N ILE A 124 -16.12 0.85 -21.08
CA ILE A 124 -16.04 0.08 -19.82
C ILE A 124 -14.72 -0.68 -19.81
N LEU A 125 -13.95 -0.46 -18.73
CA LEU A 125 -12.71 -1.20 -18.45
C LEU A 125 -12.99 -2.41 -17.57
N SER A 126 -12.29 -3.49 -17.83
CA SER A 126 -12.32 -4.72 -17.06
C SER A 126 -10.91 -5.29 -16.91
N GLU A 127 -10.75 -6.33 -16.10
CA GLU A 127 -9.47 -7.03 -15.91
C GLU A 127 -8.95 -7.70 -17.19
N LYS A 128 -9.79 -7.82 -18.22
CA LYS A 128 -9.43 -8.36 -19.55
C LYS A 128 -9.02 -7.27 -20.53
N SER A 129 -9.23 -6.00 -20.18
CA SER A 129 -8.83 -4.87 -21.02
C SER A 129 -7.30 -4.79 -21.11
N PRO A 130 -6.74 -4.48 -22.30
CA PRO A 130 -5.29 -4.38 -22.46
C PRO A 130 -4.73 -3.23 -21.62
N THR A 131 -3.64 -3.49 -20.91
CA THR A 131 -2.91 -2.45 -20.16
C THR A 131 -1.99 -1.69 -21.09
N GLN A 132 -2.08 -0.36 -21.09
CA GLN A 132 -1.29 0.57 -21.92
C GLN A 132 -0.92 1.82 -21.13
N PRO A 133 -0.11 1.69 -20.05
CA PRO A 133 0.21 2.82 -19.20
C PRO A 133 0.89 3.95 -19.98
N ALA A 134 0.44 5.20 -19.78
CA ALA A 134 0.87 6.36 -20.55
C ALA A 134 1.88 7.26 -19.80
N ASN A 135 2.23 6.96 -18.55
CA ASN A 135 3.19 7.71 -17.74
C ASN A 135 3.86 6.81 -16.71
N ASP A 136 4.95 7.31 -16.09
CA ASP A 136 5.76 6.56 -15.12
C ASP A 136 4.98 6.11 -13.89
N TYR A 137 4.04 6.91 -13.40
CA TYR A 137 3.13 6.50 -12.34
C TYR A 137 2.33 5.26 -12.74
N ALA A 138 1.69 5.29 -13.90
CA ALA A 138 0.89 4.17 -14.39
C ALA A 138 1.75 2.92 -14.64
N VAL A 139 2.97 3.09 -15.18
CA VAL A 139 3.93 2.00 -15.36
C VAL A 139 4.33 1.41 -14.01
N SER A 140 4.63 2.24 -13.02
CA SER A 140 5.00 1.76 -11.67
C SER A 140 3.85 1.00 -10.98
N LYS A 141 2.60 1.46 -11.17
CA LYS A 141 1.42 0.78 -10.63
C LYS A 141 1.08 -0.53 -11.33
N LEU A 142 1.46 -0.68 -12.60
CA LEU A 142 1.34 -1.93 -13.34
C LEU A 142 2.45 -2.92 -12.94
N ALA A 143 3.67 -2.41 -12.67
CA ALA A 143 4.83 -3.22 -12.31
C ALA A 143 4.78 -3.74 -10.85
N MET A 144 4.07 -3.05 -9.97
CA MET A 144 3.85 -3.43 -8.57
C MET A 144 3.01 -4.71 -8.44
#